data_bcf81a41a5e12b3e4d5a6eff8dc07fff
#
_entry.id   bcf81a41a5e12b3e4d5a6eff8dc07fff
#
_cell.length_a   1.000
_cell.length_b   1.000
_cell.length_c   1.000
_cell.angle_alpha   90.00
_cell.angle_beta   90.00
_cell.angle_gamma   90.00
#
_symmetry.space_group_name_H-M   'P 1'
#
loop_
_entity.id
_entity.type
_entity.pdbx_description
1 polymer ?
#
loop_
_entity_poly.entity_id
_entity_poly.type
_entity_poly.pdbx_seq_one_letter_code
_entity_poly.pdbx_strand_id
1 'polypeptide(L)'
;MRQAALAGSSIAPFDREPTTSNTELIALLPKLLAWEGESLVRFASCVLCGDSKQLEQLAALERDGEFSGQLRGKLGRLLDDITGNTIRTLDDIGIIPNPRSALVHGPLKLHLAGALLDLSLLRGPFRLSQGDIERAESIETAAPRCLTIENETTFHELAKLQSGDLLVCTSFPGSGTVALLKRLPLNIDCWHFGDSDEAGFEILRVLRGKSGRNFQALHMQAGRIPFEQESLGRPTRKMWPFYG
;
A
#
# COMPACT_ATOMS: atom_id res chain seq x y z
N MET A 1 -1.16 30.86 6.74
CA MET A 1 0.04 31.30 6.01
C MET A 1 0.32 32.79 6.13
N ARG A 2 -0.51 33.72 5.63
CA ARG A 2 -0.21 35.18 5.63
C ARG A 2 0.15 35.76 7.00
N GLN A 3 -0.59 35.39 8.08
CA GLN A 3 -0.31 35.86 9.43
C GLN A 3 1.01 35.32 10.00
N ALA A 4 1.33 34.06 9.72
CA ALA A 4 2.59 33.44 10.14
C ALA A 4 3.79 34.09 9.42
N ALA A 5 3.65 34.39 8.11
CA ALA A 5 4.66 35.13 7.34
C ALA A 5 4.90 36.52 7.92
N LEU A 6 3.85 37.27 8.24
CA LEU A 6 3.94 38.62 8.82
C LEU A 6 4.53 38.59 10.24
N ALA A 7 4.39 37.52 10.98
CA ALA A 7 4.97 37.28 12.30
C ALA A 7 6.42 36.79 12.26
N GLY A 8 7.04 36.62 11.07
CA GLY A 8 8.36 36.03 10.92
C GLY A 8 8.48 34.57 11.33
N SER A 9 7.34 33.87 11.45
CA SER A 9 7.29 32.46 11.79
C SER A 9 7.60 31.60 10.57
N SER A 10 8.12 30.38 10.79
CA SER A 10 8.32 29.41 9.71
C SER A 10 6.97 29.06 9.10
N ILE A 11 6.88 29.12 7.77
CA ILE A 11 5.70 28.75 7.01
C ILE A 11 5.98 27.36 6.43
N ALA A 12 5.76 26.31 7.25
CA ALA A 12 5.84 24.97 6.70
C ALA A 12 4.82 24.83 5.53
N PRO A 13 5.20 24.20 4.43
CA PRO A 13 6.42 23.44 4.15
C PRO A 13 7.55 24.24 3.48
N PHE A 14 7.47 25.57 3.43
CA PHE A 14 8.49 26.40 2.78
C PHE A 14 9.71 26.59 3.69
N ASP A 15 10.90 26.56 3.09
CA ASP A 15 12.13 26.91 3.77
C ASP A 15 12.18 28.42 4.04
N ARG A 16 12.79 28.85 5.16
CA ARG A 16 12.87 30.26 5.57
C ARG A 16 13.60 31.13 4.56
N GLU A 17 14.60 30.57 3.90
CA GLU A 17 15.33 31.26 2.86
C GLU A 17 14.68 31.00 1.49
N PRO A 18 14.68 32.03 0.60
CA PRO A 18 14.17 31.84 -0.76
C PRO A 18 15.08 30.86 -1.49
N THR A 19 14.68 29.60 -1.48
CA THR A 19 15.36 28.48 -2.14
C THR A 19 14.76 28.24 -3.51
N THR A 20 15.54 27.69 -4.43
CA THR A 20 15.06 27.19 -5.73
C THR A 20 13.88 26.20 -5.50
N SER A 21 13.96 25.40 -4.44
CA SER A 21 12.92 24.44 -4.04
C SER A 21 11.56 25.10 -3.76
N ASN A 22 11.53 26.26 -3.09
CA ASN A 22 10.27 26.99 -2.84
C ASN A 22 9.66 27.51 -4.14
N THR A 23 10.49 28.04 -5.05
CA THR A 23 10.02 28.53 -6.36
C THR A 23 9.47 27.39 -7.21
N GLU A 24 10.14 26.26 -7.23
CA GLU A 24 9.71 25.05 -7.93
C GLU A 24 8.37 24.51 -7.39
N LEU A 25 8.21 24.45 -6.07
CA LEU A 25 6.95 24.06 -5.42
C LEU A 25 5.80 24.99 -5.81
N ILE A 26 6.00 26.30 -5.76
CA ILE A 26 4.98 27.29 -6.13
C ILE A 26 4.59 27.15 -7.60
N ALA A 27 5.56 26.96 -8.50
CA ALA A 27 5.30 26.78 -9.92
C ALA A 27 4.62 25.44 -10.27
N LEU A 28 4.84 24.41 -9.44
CA LEU A 28 4.28 23.08 -9.63
C LEU A 28 2.80 23.00 -9.21
N LEU A 29 2.41 23.71 -8.15
CA LEU A 29 1.07 23.62 -7.57
C LEU A 29 -0.10 23.82 -8.56
N PRO A 30 -0.12 24.89 -9.38
CA PRO A 30 -1.19 25.07 -10.35
C PRO A 30 -1.29 23.93 -11.36
N LYS A 31 -0.15 23.36 -11.74
CA LYS A 31 -0.09 22.23 -12.69
C LYS A 31 -0.63 20.94 -12.07
N LEU A 32 -0.34 20.71 -10.77
CA LEU A 32 -0.89 19.57 -10.04
C LEU A 32 -2.40 19.68 -9.85
N LEU A 33 -2.88 20.87 -9.47
CA LEU A 33 -4.32 21.09 -9.28
C LEU A 33 -5.11 21.05 -10.58
N ALA A 34 -4.47 21.26 -11.73
CA ALA A 34 -5.07 21.10 -13.06
C ALA A 34 -4.83 19.71 -13.67
N TRP A 35 -4.21 18.78 -12.92
CA TRP A 35 -3.97 17.43 -13.43
C TRP A 35 -5.27 16.65 -13.54
N GLU A 36 -5.48 16.00 -14.69
CA GLU A 36 -6.65 15.16 -14.95
C GLU A 36 -6.23 13.74 -15.32
N GLY A 37 -7.01 12.78 -14.85
CA GLY A 37 -6.82 11.36 -15.12
C GLY A 37 -5.80 10.66 -14.21
N GLU A 38 -5.63 9.35 -14.42
CA GLU A 38 -4.69 8.53 -13.65
C GLU A 38 -3.35 8.38 -14.37
N SER A 39 -2.25 8.52 -13.62
CA SER A 39 -0.90 8.35 -14.14
C SER A 39 0.07 7.86 -13.08
N LEU A 40 1.15 7.22 -13.52
CA LEU A 40 2.25 6.86 -12.63
C LEU A 40 3.08 8.11 -12.27
N VAL A 41 3.50 8.21 -11.02
CA VAL A 41 4.22 9.36 -10.47
C VAL A 41 5.46 9.74 -11.29
N ARG A 42 6.20 8.77 -11.82
CA ARG A 42 7.39 9.04 -12.65
C ARG A 42 7.04 9.65 -14.00
N PHE A 43 5.97 9.21 -14.63
CA PHE A 43 5.49 9.81 -15.87
C PHE A 43 4.96 11.22 -15.62
N ALA A 44 4.11 11.40 -14.60
CA ALA A 44 3.62 12.71 -14.19
C ALA A 44 4.77 13.65 -13.85
N SER A 45 5.82 13.17 -13.16
CA SER A 45 7.02 13.94 -12.84
C SER A 45 7.76 14.42 -14.09
N CYS A 46 7.92 13.58 -15.11
CA CYS A 46 8.50 14.00 -16.40
C CYS A 46 7.68 15.11 -17.05
N VAL A 47 6.36 14.99 -17.05
CA VAL A 47 5.45 15.95 -17.69
C VAL A 47 5.42 17.28 -16.93
N LEU A 48 5.37 17.24 -15.60
CA LEU A 48 5.17 18.42 -14.75
C LEU A 48 6.48 19.14 -14.42
N CYS A 49 7.56 18.39 -14.24
CA CYS A 49 8.82 18.87 -13.71
C CYS A 49 9.99 18.74 -14.70
N GLY A 50 9.87 17.94 -15.77
CA GLY A 50 10.97 17.61 -16.68
C GLY A 50 11.97 16.58 -16.12
N ASP A 51 11.76 16.08 -14.90
CA ASP A 51 12.60 15.09 -14.24
C ASP A 51 11.72 13.97 -13.64
N SER A 52 12.08 12.70 -13.87
CA SER A 52 11.27 11.55 -13.50
C SER A 52 11.17 11.28 -11.99
N LYS A 53 12.04 11.87 -11.18
CA LYS A 53 12.14 11.64 -9.74
C LYS A 53 11.75 12.84 -8.89
N GLN A 54 11.68 14.04 -9.47
CA GLN A 54 11.46 15.27 -8.72
C GLN A 54 10.14 15.25 -7.94
N LEU A 55 9.06 14.74 -8.54
CA LEU A 55 7.77 14.64 -7.87
C LEU A 55 7.79 13.61 -6.72
N GLU A 56 8.48 12.47 -6.90
CA GLU A 56 8.69 11.49 -5.82
C GLU A 56 9.48 12.12 -4.65
N GLN A 57 10.51 12.90 -4.93
CA GLN A 57 11.33 13.58 -3.92
C GLN A 57 10.52 14.64 -3.15
N LEU A 58 9.72 15.43 -3.85
CA LEU A 58 8.84 16.45 -3.25
C LEU A 58 7.69 15.85 -2.44
N ALA A 59 7.23 14.66 -2.84
CA ALA A 59 6.21 13.91 -2.13
C ALA A 59 6.80 12.97 -1.05
N ALA A 60 8.12 12.77 -1.02
CA ALA A 60 8.80 11.93 -0.06
C ALA A 60 8.56 12.43 1.37
N LEU A 61 8.42 11.48 2.27
CA LEU A 61 8.18 11.74 3.68
C LEU A 61 9.39 12.36 4.34
N GLU A 62 9.19 13.44 5.06
CA GLU A 62 10.12 13.84 6.10
C GLU A 62 10.00 12.81 7.22
N ARG A 63 11.15 12.24 7.64
CA ARG A 63 11.28 11.38 8.81
C ARG A 63 11.12 12.24 10.08
N ASP A 64 9.92 12.67 10.38
CA ASP A 64 9.56 13.09 11.72
C ASP A 64 8.88 11.88 12.38
N GLY A 65 9.45 11.41 13.46
CA GLY A 65 9.20 10.14 14.15
C GLY A 65 7.79 9.84 14.66
N GLU A 66 6.76 10.32 14.00
CA GLU A 66 5.38 9.94 14.25
C GLU A 66 4.82 9.16 13.05
N PHE A 67 4.66 7.88 13.28
CA PHE A 67 3.94 6.96 12.40
C PHE A 67 2.44 7.29 12.44
N SER A 68 2.03 8.38 11.80
CA SER A 68 0.63 8.55 11.44
C SER A 68 0.44 7.88 10.08
N GLY A 69 -0.51 6.97 9.93
CA GLY A 69 -0.79 6.23 8.68
C GLY A 69 -1.24 7.08 7.48
N GLN A 70 -0.91 8.35 7.49
CA GLN A 70 -1.02 9.33 6.43
C GLN A 70 0.35 9.94 6.21
N LEU A 71 1.09 9.32 5.32
CA LEU A 71 2.38 9.76 4.86
C LEU A 71 2.26 11.14 4.17
N ARG A 72 2.59 12.21 4.88
CA ARG A 72 2.52 13.59 4.36
C ARG A 72 3.91 14.14 4.16
N GLY A 73 4.42 14.11 2.93
CA GLY A 73 5.56 14.90 2.54
C GLY A 73 5.24 16.40 2.46
N LYS A 74 6.25 17.23 2.24
CA LYS A 74 6.12 18.69 2.01
C LYS A 74 4.96 19.03 1.08
N LEU A 75 4.88 18.33 -0.04
CA LEU A 75 3.88 18.55 -1.08
C LEU A 75 2.46 18.17 -0.61
N GLY A 76 2.31 17.05 0.10
CA GLY A 76 1.01 16.63 0.62
C GLY A 76 0.43 17.60 1.65
N ARG A 77 1.26 18.16 2.55
CA ARG A 77 0.85 19.21 3.50
C ARG A 77 0.39 20.49 2.78
N LEU A 78 1.12 20.86 1.74
CA LEU A 78 0.80 22.06 0.98
C LEU A 78 -0.51 21.93 0.20
N LEU A 79 -0.74 20.77 -0.42
CA LEU A 79 -2.01 20.45 -1.10
C LEU A 79 -3.18 20.44 -0.11
N ASP A 80 -3.00 19.83 1.06
CA ASP A 80 -4.00 19.79 2.13
C ASP A 80 -4.39 21.20 2.60
N ASP A 81 -3.40 22.06 2.87
CA ASP A 81 -3.59 23.45 3.30
C ASP A 81 -4.28 24.32 2.24
N ILE A 82 -3.94 24.15 0.96
CA ILE A 82 -4.48 24.97 -0.14
C ILE A 82 -5.90 24.54 -0.50
N THR A 83 -6.19 23.23 -0.44
CA THR A 83 -7.48 22.66 -0.86
C THR A 83 -8.48 22.49 0.27
N GLY A 84 -8.14 22.94 1.50
CA GLY A 84 -9.02 22.82 2.66
C GLY A 84 -9.31 21.37 3.02
N ASN A 85 -8.30 20.52 3.08
CA ASN A 85 -8.33 19.10 3.39
C ASN A 85 -9.01 18.21 2.31
N THR A 86 -9.15 18.70 1.08
CA THR A 86 -9.76 17.94 -0.02
C THR A 86 -8.73 17.04 -0.71
N ILE A 87 -7.51 17.56 -0.95
CA ILE A 87 -6.41 16.84 -1.60
C ILE A 87 -5.26 16.74 -0.58
N ARG A 88 -4.91 15.53 -0.19
CA ARG A 88 -3.89 15.26 0.83
C ARG A 88 -2.67 14.54 0.30
N THR A 89 -2.85 13.83 -0.81
CA THR A 89 -1.82 13.01 -1.44
C THR A 89 -1.87 13.17 -2.95
N LEU A 90 -0.82 12.77 -3.64
CA LEU A 90 -0.82 12.69 -5.10
C LEU A 90 -1.86 11.68 -5.62
N ASP A 91 -2.17 10.65 -4.83
CA ASP A 91 -3.19 9.65 -5.19
C ASP A 91 -4.61 10.25 -5.27
N ASP A 92 -4.90 11.28 -4.48
CA ASP A 92 -6.20 11.97 -4.50
C ASP A 92 -6.44 12.72 -5.83
N ILE A 93 -5.37 13.04 -6.55
CA ILE A 93 -5.43 13.65 -7.89
C ILE A 93 -5.09 12.68 -9.02
N GLY A 94 -5.07 11.37 -8.74
CA GLY A 94 -4.81 10.33 -9.72
C GLY A 94 -3.34 10.08 -10.06
N ILE A 95 -2.39 10.70 -9.35
CA ILE A 95 -0.96 10.42 -9.53
C ILE A 95 -0.52 9.37 -8.52
N ILE A 96 -0.32 8.13 -9.00
CA ILE A 96 -0.07 6.97 -8.17
C ILE A 96 1.38 6.49 -8.26
N PRO A 97 1.98 5.99 -7.14
CA PRO A 97 3.37 5.52 -7.15
C PRO A 97 3.57 4.25 -7.98
N ASN A 98 2.58 3.36 -7.96
CA ASN A 98 2.62 2.07 -8.64
C ASN A 98 1.25 1.72 -9.21
N PRO A 99 1.20 0.86 -10.25
CA PRO A 99 -0.08 0.36 -10.76
C PRO A 99 -0.91 -0.26 -9.65
N ARG A 100 -2.18 0.12 -9.56
CA ARG A 100 -3.12 -0.43 -8.58
C ARG A 100 -3.36 -1.90 -8.88
N SER A 101 -2.91 -2.77 -7.99
CA SER A 101 -2.97 -4.21 -8.20
C SER A 101 -2.98 -4.97 -6.88
N ALA A 102 -3.36 -6.27 -6.93
CA ALA A 102 -3.20 -7.22 -5.85
C ALA A 102 -2.25 -8.34 -6.29
N LEU A 103 -1.23 -8.64 -5.49
CA LEU A 103 -0.36 -9.82 -5.68
C LEU A 103 -0.96 -10.97 -4.88
N VAL A 104 -1.30 -12.06 -5.58
CA VAL A 104 -2.05 -13.18 -5.01
C VAL A 104 -1.43 -14.53 -5.39
N HIS A 105 -1.71 -15.54 -4.59
CA HIS A 105 -1.41 -16.94 -4.89
C HIS A 105 -2.45 -17.86 -4.26
N GLY A 106 -2.85 -18.92 -4.98
CA GLY A 106 -3.80 -19.89 -4.49
C GLY A 106 -5.08 -20.00 -5.32
N PRO A 107 -6.08 -20.75 -4.84
CA PRO A 107 -7.28 -21.08 -5.62
C PRO A 107 -8.24 -19.89 -5.68
N LEU A 108 -8.03 -19.01 -6.66
CA LEU A 108 -8.87 -17.86 -6.93
C LEU A 108 -9.36 -17.93 -8.39
N LYS A 109 -10.63 -17.66 -8.60
CA LYS A 109 -11.28 -17.64 -9.91
C LYS A 109 -11.97 -16.30 -10.13
N LEU A 110 -11.76 -15.71 -11.31
CA LEU A 110 -12.45 -14.49 -11.74
C LEU A 110 -13.23 -14.78 -13.03
N HIS A 111 -14.51 -14.43 -13.04
CA HIS A 111 -15.33 -14.45 -14.26
C HIS A 111 -15.27 -13.06 -14.90
N LEU A 112 -14.75 -12.99 -16.13
CA LEU A 112 -14.47 -11.76 -16.85
C LEU A 112 -15.06 -11.85 -18.27
N ALA A 113 -16.09 -11.06 -18.59
CA ALA A 113 -16.69 -11.00 -19.93
C ALA A 113 -16.98 -12.38 -20.55
N GLY A 114 -17.53 -13.30 -19.75
CA GLY A 114 -17.85 -14.67 -20.17
C GLY A 114 -16.65 -15.64 -20.21
N ALA A 115 -15.47 -15.21 -19.83
CA ALA A 115 -14.26 -16.06 -19.69
C ALA A 115 -13.94 -16.31 -18.22
N LEU A 116 -13.32 -17.45 -17.93
CA LEU A 116 -12.85 -17.82 -16.59
C LEU A 116 -11.34 -17.68 -16.52
N LEU A 117 -10.85 -16.80 -15.63
CA LEU A 117 -9.46 -16.78 -15.19
C LEU A 117 -9.34 -17.61 -13.91
N ASP A 118 -8.73 -18.80 -14.01
CA ASP A 118 -8.52 -19.71 -12.89
C ASP A 118 -7.06 -19.69 -12.45
N LEU A 119 -6.77 -19.03 -11.33
CA LEU A 119 -5.42 -18.91 -10.79
C LEU A 119 -4.95 -20.20 -10.07
N SER A 120 -5.85 -21.14 -9.77
CA SER A 120 -5.46 -22.44 -9.19
C SER A 120 -4.56 -23.28 -10.11
N LEU A 121 -4.56 -22.96 -11.41
CA LEU A 121 -3.71 -23.59 -12.40
C LEU A 121 -2.26 -23.07 -12.38
N LEU A 122 -2.02 -21.96 -11.70
CA LEU A 122 -0.71 -21.31 -11.65
C LEU A 122 0.11 -21.84 -10.46
N ARG A 123 1.38 -22.15 -10.72
CA ARG A 123 2.29 -22.61 -9.66
C ARG A 123 2.91 -21.46 -8.86
N GLY A 124 2.91 -20.26 -9.39
CA GLY A 124 3.50 -19.08 -8.78
C GLY A 124 2.50 -17.96 -8.54
N PRO A 125 2.90 -16.93 -7.80
CA PRO A 125 2.09 -15.75 -7.58
C PRO A 125 1.69 -15.03 -8.87
N PHE A 126 0.53 -14.39 -8.84
CA PHE A 126 -0.01 -13.62 -9.95
C PHE A 126 -0.43 -12.22 -9.49
N ARG A 127 -0.19 -11.21 -10.32
CA ARG A 127 -0.56 -9.84 -10.03
C ARG A 127 -1.80 -9.45 -10.84
N LEU A 128 -2.92 -9.27 -10.13
CA LEU A 128 -4.20 -8.84 -10.70
C LEU A 128 -4.26 -7.31 -10.71
N SER A 129 -4.64 -6.70 -11.84
CA SER A 129 -4.93 -5.27 -11.87
C SER A 129 -6.22 -4.96 -11.08
N GLN A 130 -6.31 -3.77 -10.49
CA GLN A 130 -7.54 -3.32 -9.85
C GLN A 130 -8.70 -3.29 -10.85
N GLY A 131 -8.45 -2.83 -12.09
CA GLY A 131 -9.46 -2.76 -13.14
C GLY A 131 -10.05 -4.14 -13.49
N ASP A 132 -9.24 -5.20 -13.50
CA ASP A 132 -9.75 -6.57 -13.74
C ASP A 132 -10.55 -7.08 -12.55
N ILE A 133 -10.08 -6.80 -11.33
CA ILE A 133 -10.81 -7.13 -10.10
C ILE A 133 -12.19 -6.45 -10.12
N GLU A 134 -12.28 -5.17 -10.45
CA GLU A 134 -13.52 -4.41 -10.44
C GLU A 134 -14.49 -4.81 -11.56
N ARG A 135 -13.97 -5.17 -12.74
CA ARG A 135 -14.78 -5.62 -13.88
C ARG A 135 -15.20 -7.09 -13.81
N ALA A 136 -14.61 -7.88 -12.92
CA ALA A 136 -15.02 -9.27 -12.77
C ALA A 136 -16.52 -9.36 -12.43
N GLU A 137 -17.26 -10.23 -13.09
CA GLU A 137 -18.67 -10.50 -12.82
C GLU A 137 -18.82 -11.17 -11.44
N SER A 138 -17.99 -12.17 -11.16
CA SER A 138 -17.84 -12.79 -9.85
C SER A 138 -16.39 -13.14 -9.54
N ILE A 139 -16.10 -13.23 -8.24
CA ILE A 139 -14.82 -13.72 -7.71
C ILE A 139 -15.12 -14.86 -6.74
N GLU A 140 -14.54 -16.02 -7.00
CA GLU A 140 -14.75 -17.23 -6.25
C GLU A 140 -13.43 -17.81 -5.74
N THR A 141 -13.46 -18.48 -4.61
CA THR A 141 -12.31 -19.22 -4.11
C THR A 141 -12.74 -20.49 -3.41
N ALA A 142 -11.97 -21.56 -3.60
CA ALA A 142 -12.10 -22.81 -2.86
C ALA A 142 -11.18 -22.84 -1.62
N ALA A 143 -10.42 -21.77 -1.37
CA ALA A 143 -9.54 -21.69 -0.22
C ALA A 143 -10.34 -21.71 1.09
N PRO A 144 -9.90 -22.45 2.12
CA PRO A 144 -10.53 -22.43 3.44
C PRO A 144 -10.36 -21.08 4.13
N ARG A 145 -9.30 -20.37 3.81
CA ARG A 145 -8.98 -19.04 4.39
C ARG A 145 -8.23 -18.14 3.42
N CYS A 146 -8.36 -16.85 3.64
CA CYS A 146 -7.55 -15.80 3.04
C CYS A 146 -6.49 -15.34 4.04
N LEU A 147 -5.22 -15.47 3.69
CA LEU A 147 -4.09 -15.03 4.49
C LEU A 147 -3.40 -13.84 3.81
N THR A 148 -3.50 -12.65 4.41
CA THR A 148 -2.72 -11.50 3.97
C THR A 148 -1.35 -11.53 4.64
N ILE A 149 -0.28 -11.26 3.87
CA ILE A 149 1.11 -11.30 4.32
C ILE A 149 1.75 -9.95 4.04
N GLU A 150 2.35 -9.34 5.07
CA GLU A 150 2.95 -8.02 4.99
C GLU A 150 4.20 -8.01 4.10
N ASN A 151 5.12 -8.92 4.35
CA ASN A 151 6.42 -8.96 3.68
C ASN A 151 6.36 -9.78 2.39
N GLU A 152 6.74 -9.18 1.24
CA GLU A 152 6.69 -9.83 -0.08
C GLU A 152 7.62 -11.05 -0.16
N THR A 153 8.79 -11.02 0.49
CA THR A 153 9.69 -12.17 0.53
C THR A 153 9.04 -13.35 1.25
N THR A 154 8.44 -13.10 2.42
CA THR A 154 7.69 -14.11 3.19
C THR A 154 6.51 -14.64 2.39
N PHE A 155 5.79 -13.78 1.69
CA PHE A 155 4.69 -14.19 0.80
C PHE A 155 5.18 -15.17 -0.28
N HIS A 156 6.30 -14.88 -0.94
CA HIS A 156 6.86 -15.76 -1.96
C HIS A 156 7.31 -17.11 -1.39
N GLU A 157 7.88 -17.13 -0.17
CA GLU A 157 8.27 -18.38 0.47
C GLU A 157 7.05 -19.22 0.87
N LEU A 158 6.00 -18.58 1.40
CA LEU A 158 4.74 -19.29 1.74
C LEU A 158 4.02 -19.80 0.48
N ALA A 159 4.06 -19.07 -0.63
CA ALA A 159 3.47 -19.53 -1.89
C ALA A 159 4.07 -20.85 -2.39
N LYS A 160 5.35 -21.12 -2.11
CA LYS A 160 5.99 -22.39 -2.48
C LYS A 160 5.44 -23.61 -1.74
N LEU A 161 4.82 -23.39 -0.57
CA LEU A 161 4.26 -24.49 0.25
C LEU A 161 2.98 -25.08 -0.30
N GLN A 162 2.31 -24.38 -1.23
CA GLN A 162 1.06 -24.85 -1.87
C GLN A 162 0.00 -25.29 -0.85
N SER A 163 -0.19 -24.51 0.22
CA SER A 163 -1.06 -24.85 1.36
C SER A 163 -2.56 -24.97 1.02
N GLY A 164 -2.97 -24.50 -0.16
CA GLY A 164 -4.38 -24.40 -0.55
C GLY A 164 -5.08 -23.15 -0.01
N ASP A 165 -4.40 -22.32 0.76
CA ASP A 165 -4.89 -21.00 1.20
C ASP A 165 -4.86 -20.00 0.05
N LEU A 166 -5.73 -18.99 0.11
CA LEU A 166 -5.60 -17.80 -0.71
C LEU A 166 -4.63 -16.82 -0.03
N LEU A 167 -3.43 -16.70 -0.57
CA LEU A 167 -2.41 -15.76 -0.09
C LEU A 167 -2.55 -14.42 -0.83
N VAL A 168 -2.48 -13.33 -0.09
CA VAL A 168 -2.51 -11.95 -0.64
C VAL A 168 -1.38 -11.16 -0.03
N CYS A 169 -0.46 -10.66 -0.86
CA CYS A 169 0.62 -9.80 -0.38
C CYS A 169 0.12 -8.38 -0.14
N THR A 170 0.44 -7.82 1.01
CA THR A 170 0.08 -6.45 1.34
C THR A 170 1.05 -5.83 2.35
N SER A 171 2.01 -5.06 1.90
CA SER A 171 2.84 -4.25 2.80
C SER A 171 1.95 -3.20 3.48
N PHE A 172 1.52 -2.18 2.78
CA PHE A 172 0.42 -1.32 3.23
C PHE A 172 -0.77 -1.50 2.28
N PRO A 173 -2.03 -1.68 2.78
CA PRO A 173 -3.16 -2.06 1.94
C PRO A 173 -3.49 -1.03 0.86
N GLY A 174 -3.03 -1.30 -0.37
CA GLY A 174 -3.34 -0.52 -1.56
C GLY A 174 -4.76 -0.77 -2.05
N SER A 175 -5.24 0.11 -2.94
CA SER A 175 -6.61 0.06 -3.45
C SER A 175 -6.92 -1.25 -4.19
N GLY A 176 -5.99 -1.81 -4.96
CA GLY A 176 -6.18 -3.10 -5.63
C GLY A 176 -6.37 -4.26 -4.66
N THR A 177 -5.55 -4.33 -3.60
CA THR A 177 -5.71 -5.32 -2.52
C THR A 177 -7.06 -5.16 -1.82
N VAL A 178 -7.43 -3.93 -1.47
CA VAL A 178 -8.72 -3.65 -0.82
C VAL A 178 -9.90 -4.01 -1.72
N ALA A 179 -9.83 -3.69 -3.03
CA ALA A 179 -10.86 -4.06 -4.00
C ALA A 179 -11.06 -5.59 -4.07
N LEU A 180 -9.97 -6.36 -4.11
CA LEU A 180 -10.03 -7.82 -4.06
C LEU A 180 -10.69 -8.32 -2.78
N LEU A 181 -10.18 -7.88 -1.62
CA LEU A 181 -10.66 -8.33 -0.32
C LEU A 181 -12.16 -8.07 -0.11
N LYS A 182 -12.68 -6.95 -0.59
CA LYS A 182 -14.12 -6.64 -0.54
C LYS A 182 -14.97 -7.61 -1.34
N ARG A 183 -14.44 -8.15 -2.44
CA ARG A 183 -15.16 -9.01 -3.38
C ARG A 183 -15.04 -10.51 -3.11
N LEU A 184 -14.15 -10.92 -2.18
CA LEU A 184 -14.08 -12.33 -1.76
C LEU A 184 -15.40 -12.77 -1.12
N PRO A 185 -15.73 -14.08 -1.16
CA PRO A 185 -16.90 -14.63 -0.48
C PRO A 185 -16.94 -14.22 1.00
N LEU A 186 -18.14 -13.93 1.53
CA LEU A 186 -18.28 -13.40 2.91
C LEU A 186 -17.93 -14.43 3.98
N ASN A 187 -18.03 -15.70 3.66
CA ASN A 187 -17.78 -16.82 4.57
C ASN A 187 -16.32 -17.27 4.65
N ILE A 188 -15.41 -16.63 3.89
CA ILE A 188 -13.99 -16.98 3.98
C ILE A 188 -13.37 -16.39 5.26
N ASP A 189 -12.64 -17.21 6.00
CA ASP A 189 -11.87 -16.76 7.16
C ASP A 189 -10.69 -15.91 6.73
N CYS A 190 -10.54 -14.74 7.35
CA CYS A 190 -9.48 -13.79 7.01
C CYS A 190 -8.44 -13.69 8.12
N TRP A 191 -7.18 -13.87 7.76
CA TRP A 191 -6.04 -13.79 8.66
C TRP A 191 -4.99 -12.85 8.12
N HIS A 192 -4.24 -12.21 9.01
CA HIS A 192 -3.11 -11.35 8.65
C HIS A 192 -1.85 -11.81 9.38
N PHE A 193 -0.79 -12.00 8.62
CA PHE A 193 0.56 -12.27 9.09
C PHE A 193 1.44 -11.06 8.78
N GLY A 194 1.85 -10.36 9.82
CA GLY A 194 2.70 -9.17 9.76
C GLY A 194 3.64 -9.11 10.94
N ASP A 195 4.45 -8.08 11.00
CA ASP A 195 5.37 -7.84 12.10
C ASP A 195 4.61 -7.55 13.40
N SER A 196 5.21 -7.94 14.54
CA SER A 196 4.61 -7.74 15.87
C SER A 196 4.96 -6.36 16.45
N ASP A 197 5.03 -5.36 15.60
CA ASP A 197 5.30 -3.96 15.94
C ASP A 197 4.07 -3.08 15.68
N GLU A 198 4.20 -1.79 15.97
CA GLU A 198 3.12 -0.80 15.79
C GLU A 198 2.68 -0.72 14.31
N ALA A 199 3.62 -0.79 13.37
CA ALA A 199 3.32 -0.70 11.94
C ALA A 199 2.49 -1.90 11.46
N GLY A 200 2.85 -3.13 11.84
CA GLY A 200 2.10 -4.34 11.49
C GLY A 200 0.68 -4.32 12.06
N PHE A 201 0.50 -3.87 13.33
CA PHE A 201 -0.85 -3.71 13.89
C PHE A 201 -1.65 -2.60 13.22
N GLU A 202 -1.02 -1.53 12.77
CA GLU A 202 -1.68 -0.48 11.98
C GLU A 202 -2.12 -1.01 10.62
N ILE A 203 -1.31 -1.82 9.93
CA ILE A 203 -1.71 -2.50 8.69
C ILE A 203 -2.94 -3.36 8.93
N LEU A 204 -2.96 -4.16 9.99
CA LEU A 204 -4.12 -4.98 10.37
C LEU A 204 -5.37 -4.12 10.62
N ARG A 205 -5.24 -2.99 11.31
CA ARG A 205 -6.32 -2.05 11.56
C ARG A 205 -6.88 -1.48 10.25
N VAL A 206 -5.99 -1.07 9.34
CA VAL A 206 -6.35 -0.52 8.04
C VAL A 206 -7.01 -1.58 7.14
N LEU A 207 -6.52 -2.82 7.15
CA LEU A 207 -7.15 -3.95 6.46
C LEU A 207 -8.60 -4.13 6.90
N ARG A 208 -8.86 -4.18 8.21
CA ARG A 208 -10.23 -4.28 8.77
C ARG A 208 -11.10 -3.12 8.33
N GLY A 209 -10.63 -1.89 8.53
CA GLY A 209 -11.39 -0.67 8.23
C GLY A 209 -11.71 -0.50 6.75
N LYS A 210 -10.73 -0.71 5.86
CA LYS A 210 -10.92 -0.49 4.42
C LYS A 210 -11.64 -1.64 3.72
N SER A 211 -11.39 -2.89 4.12
CA SER A 211 -12.04 -4.04 3.47
C SER A 211 -13.41 -4.38 4.05
N GLY A 212 -13.71 -3.96 5.28
CA GLY A 212 -14.90 -4.37 6.02
C GLY A 212 -14.87 -5.84 6.48
N ARG A 213 -13.69 -6.50 6.45
CA ARG A 213 -13.50 -7.89 6.82
C ARG A 213 -12.94 -8.03 8.23
N ASN A 214 -13.36 -9.07 8.94
CA ASN A 214 -12.84 -9.38 10.27
C ASN A 214 -11.54 -10.18 10.16
N PHE A 215 -10.41 -9.51 10.00
CA PHE A 215 -9.10 -10.14 10.00
C PHE A 215 -8.67 -10.53 11.41
N GLN A 216 -8.17 -11.76 11.58
CA GLN A 216 -7.51 -12.22 12.78
C GLN A 216 -5.99 -12.06 12.64
N ALA A 217 -5.28 -11.73 13.73
CA ALA A 217 -3.83 -11.67 13.74
C ALA A 217 -3.26 -13.10 13.80
N LEU A 218 -2.36 -13.44 12.88
CA LEU A 218 -1.66 -14.72 12.87
C LEU A 218 -0.23 -14.50 13.35
N HIS A 219 0.13 -15.10 14.50
CA HIS A 219 1.46 -14.99 15.14
C HIS A 219 1.92 -13.57 15.48
N MET A 220 1.04 -12.58 15.45
CA MET A 220 1.33 -11.22 15.90
C MET A 220 1.02 -11.12 17.40
N GLN A 221 2.02 -10.82 18.22
CA GLN A 221 1.88 -10.72 19.68
C GLN A 221 2.33 -9.34 20.15
N ALA A 222 1.41 -8.53 20.68
CA ALA A 222 1.76 -7.27 21.31
C ALA A 222 2.72 -7.52 22.51
N GLY A 223 3.85 -6.85 22.53
CA GLY A 223 4.77 -6.87 23.68
C GLY A 223 5.95 -7.85 23.58
N ARG A 224 6.16 -8.55 22.48
CA ARG A 224 7.45 -9.22 22.25
C ARG A 224 8.47 -8.20 21.78
N ILE A 225 9.50 -7.98 22.61
CA ILE A 225 10.71 -7.24 22.26
C ILE A 225 11.34 -7.90 21.02
N PRO A 226 11.88 -7.12 20.05
CA PRO A 226 12.55 -7.69 18.88
C PRO A 226 13.62 -8.69 19.31
N PHE A 227 13.70 -9.81 18.60
CA PHE A 227 14.80 -10.75 18.73
C PHE A 227 16.12 -9.98 18.71
N GLU A 228 16.92 -10.08 19.80
CA GLU A 228 18.35 -9.83 19.69
C GLU A 228 18.87 -10.72 18.58
N GLN A 229 19.56 -10.14 17.61
CA GLN A 229 20.18 -10.85 16.49
C GLN A 229 21.29 -11.77 17.04
N GLU A 230 20.92 -12.90 17.60
CA GLU A 230 21.81 -14.03 17.58
C GLU A 230 21.89 -14.53 16.13
N SER A 231 23.12 -14.58 15.62
CA SER A 231 23.50 -14.99 14.28
C SER A 231 22.62 -16.13 13.78
N LEU A 232 21.68 -15.84 12.89
CA LEU A 232 20.85 -16.84 12.22
C LEU A 232 21.76 -17.68 11.30
N GLY A 233 22.17 -18.85 11.81
CA GLY A 233 22.61 -19.93 10.95
C GLY A 233 21.49 -20.28 9.96
N ARG A 234 21.86 -20.78 8.78
CA ARG A 234 20.93 -21.16 7.71
C ARG A 234 19.73 -21.92 8.28
N PRO A 235 18.47 -21.56 7.96
CA PRO A 235 17.30 -22.24 8.48
C PRO A 235 17.35 -23.72 8.05
N THR A 236 17.38 -24.61 9.02
CA THR A 236 17.27 -26.04 8.77
C THR A 236 15.78 -26.40 8.67
N ARG A 237 15.47 -27.40 7.84
CA ARG A 237 14.10 -27.90 7.54
C ARG A 237 13.25 -28.26 8.79
N LYS A 238 13.82 -28.19 9.99
CA LYS A 238 13.18 -28.53 11.28
C LYS A 238 12.45 -27.36 11.98
N MET A 239 12.47 -26.13 11.41
CA MET A 239 11.86 -24.98 12.08
C MET A 239 10.36 -24.78 11.85
N TRP A 240 9.66 -25.70 11.18
CA TRP A 240 8.23 -25.60 10.95
C TRP A 240 7.50 -26.85 11.49
N PRO A 241 7.12 -26.86 12.80
CA PRO A 241 6.51 -28.06 13.41
C PRO A 241 5.03 -28.30 13.04
N PHE A 242 4.46 -27.57 12.09
CA PHE A 242 3.01 -27.63 11.82
C PHE A 242 2.61 -28.24 10.47
N TYR A 243 3.55 -28.86 9.73
CA TYR A 243 3.24 -29.59 8.50
C TYR A 243 3.89 -30.99 8.59
N GLY A 244 3.23 -31.86 9.33
CA GLY A 244 3.38 -33.28 9.29
C GLY A 244 2.07 -33.87 8.80
#